data_6931723bb4e10012d99551e76c9b8b0f
#
_entry.id   6931723bb4e10012d99551e76c9b8b0f
#
_cell.length_a   1.000
_cell.length_b   1.000
_cell.length_c   1.000
_cell.angle_alpha   90.00
_cell.angle_beta   90.00
_cell.angle_gamma   90.00
#
_symmetry.space_group_name_H-M   'P 1'
#
loop_
_entity.id
_entity.type
_entity.pdbx_description
1 polymer ?
#
loop_
_entity_poly.entity_id
_entity_poly.type
_entity_poly.pdbx_seq_one_letter_code
_entity_poly.pdbx_strand_id
1 'polypeptide(L)'
;SSSSSSSSSSSSSSPSPPCPSACSCSGQSAKVVCTRRGLSRAPPGVPPNTRYLNLMENNIGLVQADTFRHLHRLEVLQLGRNSIRQVEVGAFSGLANLNTLELFDNWLTVVPSGAFEYLSKLRELWLRNNPIESIPSYAFNRVPSLLRLDLGELKKLEYISEGAFEGLDNLKYLNLGMCNMRQVPNLSPLVGLEELELSGNHFPRLQPGAFRGLRALRKLWIMSSQISLIERNAFDELTSLVELNLAHNNLTSLPHDLFAPLRFLVEPHLHHNPWACGCDALWLAAWLRESIPSNSSCCGRCHAPPAMRGRFLLEVDRAALRCSAPFLADPPADLNISEGRGASLRCRTGAMASVRWLLPDGEVLSHASARPRLAVLHDGTLNFSHVLAADTGLYTCMAANAAGSANASAYLNVSASELDASAYSFFTTVTVETTEAAPDDAAAVGPKRAKPTPFTAPTAYRPAYTATATGLIPGPAA
;
A
#
# COMPACT_ATOMS: atom_id res chain seq x y z
N SER A 1 -68.94 -51.47 3.48
CA SER A 1 -67.93 -51.27 2.44
C SER A 1 -67.91 -49.81 2.07
N SER A 2 -66.87 -49.16 2.41
CA SER A 2 -66.56 -47.77 2.00
C SER A 2 -65.22 -47.77 1.33
N SER A 3 -65.30 -47.45 0.07
CA SER A 3 -64.09 -47.26 -0.74
C SER A 3 -63.58 -45.83 -0.51
N SER A 4 -62.43 -45.71 -0.01
CA SER A 4 -61.70 -44.45 0.07
C SER A 4 -60.88 -44.28 -1.20
N SER A 5 -61.25 -43.29 -1.97
CA SER A 5 -60.51 -42.86 -3.12
C SER A 5 -59.38 -41.94 -2.65
N SER A 6 -58.14 -42.40 -2.80
CA SER A 6 -56.94 -41.57 -2.56
C SER A 6 -56.73 -40.71 -3.81
N SER A 7 -56.90 -39.44 -3.66
CA SER A 7 -56.52 -38.46 -4.67
C SER A 7 -55.00 -38.24 -4.58
N SER A 8 -54.27 -38.71 -5.55
CA SER A 8 -52.88 -38.38 -5.75
C SER A 8 -52.76 -36.97 -6.29
N SER A 9 -52.29 -36.06 -5.49
CA SER A 9 -51.94 -34.73 -5.96
C SER A 9 -50.62 -34.84 -6.72
N SER A 10 -50.70 -34.80 -8.02
CA SER A 10 -49.55 -34.62 -8.87
C SER A 10 -49.07 -33.18 -8.72
N SER A 11 -47.99 -33.00 -8.06
CA SER A 11 -47.27 -31.71 -8.07
C SER A 11 -46.74 -31.52 -9.48
N SER A 12 -47.39 -30.64 -10.22
CA SER A 12 -46.86 -30.20 -11.50
C SER A 12 -45.65 -29.35 -11.23
N SER A 13 -44.46 -29.92 -11.37
CA SER A 13 -43.25 -29.16 -11.45
C SER A 13 -43.28 -28.36 -12.74
N SER A 14 -43.24 -27.04 -12.65
CA SER A 14 -43.11 -26.21 -13.83
C SER A 14 -41.80 -26.63 -14.56
N PRO A 15 -41.85 -26.70 -15.89
CA PRO A 15 -40.64 -27.09 -16.62
C PRO A 15 -39.52 -26.09 -16.36
N SER A 16 -38.35 -26.62 -16.19
CA SER A 16 -37.16 -25.78 -16.06
C SER A 16 -36.99 -24.88 -17.28
N PRO A 17 -36.59 -23.62 -17.13
CA PRO A 17 -36.37 -22.76 -18.29
C PRO A 17 -35.38 -23.43 -19.26
N PRO A 18 -35.59 -23.31 -20.58
CA PRO A 18 -34.73 -23.96 -21.55
C PRO A 18 -33.30 -23.37 -21.50
N CYS A 19 -32.33 -24.24 -21.60
CA CYS A 19 -30.91 -23.83 -21.71
C CYS A 19 -30.65 -23.30 -23.12
N PRO A 20 -29.96 -22.18 -23.29
CA PRO A 20 -29.55 -21.71 -24.62
C PRO A 20 -28.80 -22.80 -25.38
N SER A 21 -29.01 -22.89 -26.69
CA SER A 21 -28.41 -23.94 -27.52
C SER A 21 -26.88 -23.93 -27.51
N ALA A 22 -26.28 -22.74 -27.31
CA ALA A 22 -24.83 -22.60 -27.25
C ALA A 22 -24.24 -22.95 -25.89
N CYS A 23 -25.06 -23.37 -24.93
CA CYS A 23 -24.58 -23.53 -23.54
C CYS A 23 -24.94 -24.91 -23.00
N SER A 24 -24.19 -25.28 -21.94
CA SER A 24 -24.53 -26.43 -21.10
C SER A 24 -25.04 -25.91 -19.77
N CYS A 25 -26.21 -26.33 -19.36
CA CYS A 25 -26.81 -25.91 -18.10
C CYS A 25 -26.88 -27.07 -17.12
N SER A 26 -26.49 -26.79 -15.87
CA SER A 26 -26.62 -27.71 -14.75
C SER A 26 -27.86 -27.34 -13.97
N GLY A 27 -28.89 -28.22 -13.97
CA GLY A 27 -30.19 -27.88 -13.42
C GLY A 27 -30.21 -27.56 -11.93
N GLN A 28 -29.39 -28.22 -11.16
CA GLN A 28 -29.40 -28.08 -9.70
C GLN A 28 -28.47 -27.00 -9.18
N SER A 29 -27.34 -26.74 -9.87
CA SER A 29 -26.35 -25.77 -9.41
C SER A 29 -26.54 -24.40 -10.03
N ALA A 30 -27.54 -24.22 -10.86
CA ALA A 30 -27.81 -22.96 -11.58
C ALA A 30 -26.55 -22.45 -12.31
N LYS A 31 -25.82 -23.36 -12.93
CA LYS A 31 -24.55 -23.07 -13.60
C LYS A 31 -24.75 -23.20 -15.11
N VAL A 32 -24.38 -22.13 -15.83
CA VAL A 32 -24.48 -22.08 -17.28
C VAL A 32 -23.09 -21.86 -17.85
N VAL A 33 -22.66 -22.77 -18.73
CA VAL A 33 -21.32 -22.75 -19.33
C VAL A 33 -21.46 -22.66 -20.85
N CYS A 34 -20.92 -21.59 -21.42
CA CYS A 34 -20.99 -21.29 -22.84
C CYS A 34 -19.60 -21.03 -23.43
N THR A 35 -18.59 -21.76 -22.98
CA THR A 35 -17.18 -21.57 -23.40
C THR A 35 -16.92 -22.08 -24.79
N ARG A 36 -16.08 -21.37 -25.55
CA ARG A 36 -15.59 -21.78 -26.89
C ARG A 36 -16.71 -22.06 -27.88
N ARG A 37 -17.72 -21.19 -27.91
CA ARG A 37 -18.87 -21.33 -28.80
C ARG A 37 -18.85 -20.32 -29.94
N GLY A 38 -17.78 -19.53 -30.07
CA GLY A 38 -17.68 -18.51 -31.09
C GLY A 38 -18.68 -17.38 -30.92
N LEU A 39 -19.16 -17.14 -29.72
CA LEU A 39 -20.15 -16.12 -29.47
C LEU A 39 -19.58 -14.74 -29.65
N SER A 40 -20.28 -13.86 -30.35
CA SER A 40 -19.93 -12.45 -30.49
C SER A 40 -20.63 -11.57 -29.46
N ARG A 41 -21.59 -12.14 -28.74
CA ARG A 41 -22.32 -11.48 -27.65
C ARG A 41 -22.92 -12.54 -26.72
N ALA A 42 -23.37 -12.10 -25.56
CA ALA A 42 -24.01 -13.01 -24.61
C ALA A 42 -25.23 -13.65 -25.26
N PRO A 43 -25.45 -14.97 -25.11
CA PRO A 43 -26.60 -15.62 -25.71
C PRO A 43 -27.89 -15.19 -25.02
N PRO A 44 -29.00 -15.01 -25.77
CA PRO A 44 -30.28 -14.74 -25.15
C PRO A 44 -30.80 -16.00 -24.47
N GLY A 45 -31.71 -15.84 -23.53
CA GLY A 45 -32.41 -16.97 -22.91
C GLY A 45 -31.65 -17.65 -21.79
N VAL A 46 -30.63 -17.02 -21.24
CA VAL A 46 -29.99 -17.54 -20.03
C VAL A 46 -31.04 -17.56 -18.90
N PRO A 47 -31.21 -18.72 -18.23
CA PRO A 47 -32.26 -18.84 -17.21
C PRO A 47 -32.12 -17.82 -16.08
N PRO A 48 -33.18 -17.21 -15.61
CA PRO A 48 -33.10 -16.17 -14.57
C PRO A 48 -32.67 -16.65 -13.21
N ASN A 49 -32.68 -17.96 -12.96
CA ASN A 49 -32.15 -18.52 -11.71
C ASN A 49 -30.65 -18.80 -11.75
N THR A 50 -29.96 -18.43 -12.82
CA THR A 50 -28.50 -18.66 -12.97
C THR A 50 -27.71 -17.93 -11.90
N ARG A 51 -26.82 -18.67 -11.24
CA ARG A 51 -25.89 -18.12 -10.26
C ARG A 51 -24.48 -18.00 -10.79
N TYR A 52 -24.13 -18.84 -11.75
CA TYR A 52 -22.80 -18.90 -12.32
C TYR A 52 -22.92 -18.92 -13.83
N LEU A 53 -22.35 -17.92 -14.49
CA LEU A 53 -22.37 -17.81 -15.95
C LEU A 53 -20.95 -17.72 -16.48
N ASN A 54 -20.57 -18.70 -17.29
CA ASN A 54 -19.25 -18.75 -17.91
C ASN A 54 -19.36 -18.51 -19.41
N LEU A 55 -18.87 -17.34 -19.85
CA LEU A 55 -18.84 -16.93 -21.26
C LEU A 55 -17.39 -16.81 -21.76
N MET A 56 -16.45 -17.48 -21.10
CA MET A 56 -15.03 -17.37 -21.44
C MET A 56 -14.71 -17.96 -22.80
N GLU A 57 -13.62 -17.47 -23.38
CA GLU A 57 -13.06 -18.00 -24.63
C GLU A 57 -14.03 -17.92 -25.81
N ASN A 58 -14.71 -16.81 -25.94
CA ASN A 58 -15.54 -16.47 -27.09
C ASN A 58 -14.97 -15.23 -27.80
N ASN A 59 -15.75 -14.59 -28.65
CA ASN A 59 -15.33 -13.43 -29.42
C ASN A 59 -16.15 -12.18 -29.07
N ILE A 60 -16.58 -12.06 -27.84
CA ILE A 60 -17.37 -10.92 -27.38
C ILE A 60 -16.51 -9.68 -27.42
N GLY A 61 -16.97 -8.64 -28.14
CA GLY A 61 -16.23 -7.38 -28.28
C GLY A 61 -16.82 -6.22 -27.49
N LEU A 62 -18.10 -6.28 -27.22
CA LEU A 62 -18.86 -5.24 -26.53
C LEU A 62 -19.80 -5.87 -25.52
N VAL A 63 -19.81 -5.36 -24.31
CA VAL A 63 -20.84 -5.71 -23.32
C VAL A 63 -21.82 -4.55 -23.28
N GLN A 64 -23.01 -4.78 -23.82
CA GLN A 64 -24.04 -3.76 -23.94
C GLN A 64 -24.80 -3.56 -22.62
N ALA A 65 -25.38 -2.39 -22.48
CA ALA A 65 -26.25 -2.10 -21.35
C ALA A 65 -27.40 -3.13 -21.26
N ASP A 66 -27.77 -3.47 -20.05
CA ASP A 66 -28.90 -4.34 -19.72
C ASP A 66 -28.79 -5.79 -20.22
N THR A 67 -27.60 -6.20 -20.68
CA THR A 67 -27.37 -7.56 -21.19
C THR A 67 -27.73 -8.64 -20.17
N PHE A 68 -27.43 -8.41 -18.91
CA PHE A 68 -27.64 -9.38 -17.84
C PHE A 68 -28.72 -8.95 -16.84
N ARG A 69 -29.54 -8.00 -17.21
CA ARG A 69 -30.48 -7.33 -16.31
C ARG A 69 -31.41 -8.28 -15.57
N HIS A 70 -31.82 -9.37 -16.22
CA HIS A 70 -32.75 -10.33 -15.65
C HIS A 70 -32.09 -11.36 -14.72
N LEU A 71 -30.76 -11.36 -14.62
CA LEU A 71 -30.00 -12.36 -13.84
C LEU A 71 -29.77 -11.88 -12.40
N HIS A 72 -30.84 -11.66 -11.66
CA HIS A 72 -30.77 -11.11 -10.31
C HIS A 72 -30.07 -12.01 -9.30
N ARG A 73 -29.96 -13.30 -9.58
CA ARG A 73 -29.30 -14.27 -8.70
C ARG A 73 -27.86 -14.55 -9.08
N LEU A 74 -27.37 -13.92 -10.12
CA LEU A 74 -26.01 -14.18 -10.60
C LEU A 74 -24.97 -13.78 -9.55
N GLU A 75 -24.07 -14.70 -9.24
CA GLU A 75 -23.02 -14.52 -8.26
C GLU A 75 -21.63 -14.45 -8.91
N VAL A 76 -21.43 -15.19 -10.01
CA VAL A 76 -20.15 -15.24 -10.72
C VAL A 76 -20.40 -15.04 -12.20
N LEU A 77 -19.72 -14.04 -12.77
CA LEU A 77 -19.77 -13.76 -14.22
C LEU A 77 -18.35 -13.83 -14.77
N GLN A 78 -18.11 -14.79 -15.64
CA GLN A 78 -16.81 -15.00 -16.27
C GLN A 78 -16.85 -14.57 -17.73
N LEU A 79 -16.18 -13.46 -18.02
CA LEU A 79 -16.06 -12.89 -19.36
C LEU A 79 -14.59 -12.87 -19.83
N GLY A 80 -13.73 -13.63 -19.16
CA GLY A 80 -12.31 -13.68 -19.51
C GLY A 80 -12.07 -14.31 -20.89
N ARG A 81 -10.93 -13.97 -21.47
CA ARG A 81 -10.49 -14.50 -22.77
C ARG A 81 -11.50 -14.31 -23.88
N ASN A 82 -11.97 -13.09 -23.98
CA ASN A 82 -12.78 -12.61 -25.10
C ASN A 82 -12.02 -11.52 -25.84
N SER A 83 -12.72 -10.70 -26.58
CA SER A 83 -12.15 -9.57 -27.30
C SER A 83 -12.77 -8.24 -26.87
N ILE A 84 -13.17 -8.16 -25.59
CA ILE A 84 -13.94 -7.04 -25.07
C ILE A 84 -13.08 -5.78 -25.10
N ARG A 85 -13.52 -4.78 -25.87
CA ARG A 85 -12.90 -3.46 -25.96
C ARG A 85 -13.69 -2.42 -25.20
N GLN A 86 -14.96 -2.63 -25.01
CA GLN A 86 -15.86 -1.67 -24.40
C GLN A 86 -16.89 -2.36 -23.53
N VAL A 87 -17.13 -1.78 -22.36
CA VAL A 87 -18.19 -2.17 -21.42
C VAL A 87 -19.05 -0.93 -21.21
N GLU A 88 -20.29 -0.99 -21.62
CA GLU A 88 -21.22 0.14 -21.47
C GLU A 88 -21.56 0.37 -20.00
N VAL A 89 -21.90 1.61 -19.65
CA VAL A 89 -22.16 1.99 -18.25
C VAL A 89 -23.24 1.10 -17.62
N GLY A 90 -24.31 0.78 -18.34
CA GLY A 90 -25.37 -0.08 -17.84
C GLY A 90 -25.17 -1.58 -18.06
N ALA A 91 -23.95 -2.00 -18.44
CA ALA A 91 -23.69 -3.41 -18.81
C ALA A 91 -24.04 -4.40 -17.70
N PHE A 92 -23.82 -4.01 -16.46
CA PHE A 92 -24.02 -4.89 -15.30
C PHE A 92 -25.25 -4.51 -14.48
N SER A 93 -26.17 -3.74 -15.05
CA SER A 93 -27.42 -3.42 -14.36
C SER A 93 -28.17 -4.70 -14.00
N GLY A 94 -28.79 -4.72 -12.83
CA GLY A 94 -29.54 -5.87 -12.32
C GLY A 94 -28.70 -6.89 -11.56
N LEU A 95 -27.36 -6.79 -11.58
CA LEU A 95 -26.47 -7.77 -10.94
C LEU A 95 -26.17 -7.42 -9.48
N ALA A 96 -27.21 -7.18 -8.69
CA ALA A 96 -27.07 -6.77 -7.29
C ALA A 96 -26.42 -7.83 -6.38
N ASN A 97 -26.43 -9.09 -6.80
CA ASN A 97 -25.85 -10.18 -6.03
C ASN A 97 -24.49 -10.65 -6.59
N LEU A 98 -23.98 -10.00 -7.61
CA LEU A 98 -22.71 -10.42 -8.21
C LEU A 98 -21.59 -10.28 -7.20
N ASN A 99 -20.84 -11.36 -7.02
CA ASN A 99 -19.74 -11.50 -6.10
C ASN A 99 -18.40 -11.42 -6.84
N THR A 100 -18.32 -12.07 -8.00
CA THR A 100 -17.09 -12.19 -8.77
C THR A 100 -17.33 -11.78 -10.21
N LEU A 101 -16.51 -10.84 -10.69
CA LEU A 101 -16.52 -10.40 -12.10
C LEU A 101 -15.13 -10.62 -12.69
N GLU A 102 -15.06 -11.43 -13.74
CA GLU A 102 -13.80 -11.73 -14.42
C GLU A 102 -13.80 -11.14 -15.82
N LEU A 103 -12.89 -10.18 -16.02
CA LEU A 103 -12.70 -9.50 -17.31
C LEU A 103 -11.25 -9.63 -17.80
N PHE A 104 -10.51 -10.61 -17.28
CA PHE A 104 -9.11 -10.79 -17.65
C PHE A 104 -8.94 -11.24 -19.11
N ASP A 105 -7.77 -11.02 -19.68
CA ASP A 105 -7.43 -11.42 -21.05
C ASP A 105 -8.45 -10.87 -22.07
N ASN A 106 -8.67 -9.57 -22.03
CA ASN A 106 -9.51 -8.85 -22.98
C ASN A 106 -8.70 -7.70 -23.62
N TRP A 107 -9.39 -6.74 -24.19
CA TRP A 107 -8.80 -5.61 -24.90
C TRP A 107 -9.25 -4.26 -24.33
N LEU A 108 -9.54 -4.23 -23.03
CA LEU A 108 -9.91 -2.99 -22.36
C LEU A 108 -8.70 -2.05 -22.31
N THR A 109 -8.87 -0.82 -22.73
CA THR A 109 -7.85 0.23 -22.64
C THR A 109 -8.06 1.14 -21.44
N VAL A 110 -9.23 1.07 -20.82
CA VAL A 110 -9.59 1.84 -19.62
C VAL A 110 -10.27 0.93 -18.61
N VAL A 111 -10.18 1.30 -17.34
CA VAL A 111 -10.98 0.64 -16.30
C VAL A 111 -12.44 1.06 -16.47
N PRO A 112 -13.36 0.12 -16.62
CA PRO A 112 -14.78 0.48 -16.85
C PRO A 112 -15.49 0.91 -15.56
N SER A 113 -14.99 1.96 -14.92
CA SER A 113 -15.45 2.41 -13.61
C SER A 113 -16.93 2.73 -13.54
N GLY A 114 -17.47 3.32 -14.62
CA GLY A 114 -18.88 3.65 -14.69
C GLY A 114 -19.81 2.45 -14.66
N ALA A 115 -19.32 1.29 -15.13
CA ALA A 115 -20.12 0.07 -15.15
C ALA A 115 -20.21 -0.60 -13.77
N PHE A 116 -19.36 -0.21 -12.84
CA PHE A 116 -19.32 -0.84 -11.51
C PHE A 116 -20.44 -0.35 -10.59
N GLU A 117 -21.15 0.69 -10.96
CA GLU A 117 -22.15 1.34 -10.12
C GLU A 117 -23.22 0.39 -9.59
N TYR A 118 -23.56 -0.63 -10.35
CA TYR A 118 -24.61 -1.57 -10.00
C TYR A 118 -24.14 -2.74 -9.13
N LEU A 119 -22.84 -2.87 -8.92
CA LEU A 119 -22.22 -4.06 -8.32
C LEU A 119 -22.01 -3.88 -6.82
N SER A 120 -23.10 -3.71 -6.07
CA SER A 120 -23.05 -3.35 -4.66
C SER A 120 -22.46 -4.43 -3.74
N LYS A 121 -22.38 -5.68 -4.20
CA LYS A 121 -21.85 -6.81 -3.40
C LYS A 121 -20.58 -7.41 -3.99
N LEU A 122 -19.96 -6.73 -4.95
CA LEU A 122 -18.80 -7.28 -5.63
C LEU A 122 -17.63 -7.44 -4.64
N ARG A 123 -17.03 -8.63 -4.63
CA ARG A 123 -15.89 -8.98 -3.77
C ARG A 123 -14.62 -9.24 -4.55
N GLU A 124 -14.72 -9.76 -5.78
CA GLU A 124 -13.57 -10.08 -6.61
C GLU A 124 -13.73 -9.45 -7.98
N LEU A 125 -12.68 -8.75 -8.41
CA LEU A 125 -12.63 -8.14 -9.73
C LEU A 125 -11.31 -8.50 -10.38
N TRP A 126 -11.36 -9.09 -11.57
CA TRP A 126 -10.18 -9.56 -12.28
C TRP A 126 -10.07 -8.83 -13.60
N LEU A 127 -9.10 -7.91 -13.68
CA LEU A 127 -8.83 -7.12 -14.88
C LEU A 127 -7.45 -7.46 -15.49
N ARG A 128 -6.86 -8.55 -15.07
CA ARG A 128 -5.53 -8.98 -15.50
C ARG A 128 -5.42 -9.03 -17.02
N ASN A 129 -4.25 -8.67 -17.52
CA ASN A 129 -3.88 -8.77 -18.92
C ASN A 129 -4.87 -8.09 -19.88
N ASN A 130 -5.04 -6.81 -19.64
CA ASN A 130 -5.73 -5.90 -20.57
C ASN A 130 -4.77 -4.77 -20.94
N PRO A 131 -4.91 -4.13 -22.11
CA PRO A 131 -4.06 -3.01 -22.47
C PRO A 131 -4.48 -1.69 -21.82
N ILE A 132 -4.77 -1.72 -20.52
CA ILE A 132 -5.12 -0.54 -19.75
C ILE A 132 -3.87 0.33 -19.57
N GLU A 133 -3.98 1.62 -19.92
CA GLU A 133 -2.84 2.53 -19.92
C GLU A 133 -2.72 3.34 -18.64
N SER A 134 -3.83 3.57 -17.94
CA SER A 134 -3.80 4.31 -16.69
C SER A 134 -4.92 3.88 -15.76
N ILE A 135 -4.70 4.10 -14.46
CA ILE A 135 -5.74 3.90 -13.45
C ILE A 135 -6.02 5.27 -12.84
N PRO A 136 -7.18 5.84 -13.14
CA PRO A 136 -7.52 7.19 -12.67
C PRO A 136 -7.90 7.19 -11.20
N SER A 137 -7.94 8.37 -10.61
CA SER A 137 -8.43 8.54 -9.24
C SER A 137 -9.87 8.03 -9.12
N TYR A 138 -10.16 7.38 -8.00
CA TYR A 138 -11.48 6.85 -7.69
C TYR A 138 -11.96 5.78 -8.67
N ALA A 139 -11.03 5.09 -9.35
CA ALA A 139 -11.39 4.09 -10.34
C ALA A 139 -12.28 2.97 -9.78
N PHE A 140 -12.18 2.68 -8.50
CA PHE A 140 -12.88 1.58 -7.86
C PHE A 140 -13.77 2.03 -6.69
N ASN A 141 -14.02 3.33 -6.55
CA ASN A 141 -14.77 3.81 -5.40
C ASN A 141 -16.26 3.42 -5.40
N ARG A 142 -16.76 2.94 -6.55
CA ARG A 142 -18.13 2.44 -6.64
C ARG A 142 -18.29 1.00 -6.15
N VAL A 143 -17.19 0.31 -5.91
CA VAL A 143 -17.19 -1.07 -5.41
C VAL A 143 -16.37 -1.18 -4.10
N PRO A 144 -16.78 -0.47 -3.05
CA PRO A 144 -16.02 -0.47 -1.79
C PRO A 144 -16.04 -1.81 -1.07
N SER A 145 -16.89 -2.74 -1.50
CA SER A 145 -16.97 -4.10 -0.94
C SER A 145 -15.87 -5.03 -1.44
N LEU A 146 -15.03 -4.59 -2.38
CA LEU A 146 -13.97 -5.46 -2.93
C LEU A 146 -13.04 -5.98 -1.84
N LEU A 147 -12.75 -7.27 -1.94
CA LEU A 147 -11.77 -7.98 -1.12
C LEU A 147 -10.54 -8.37 -1.93
N ARG A 148 -10.71 -8.68 -3.21
CA ARG A 148 -9.62 -9.10 -4.10
C ARG A 148 -9.69 -8.33 -5.41
N LEU A 149 -8.58 -7.74 -5.79
CA LEU A 149 -8.45 -7.00 -7.05
C LEU A 149 -7.19 -7.49 -7.78
N ASP A 150 -7.40 -8.05 -8.96
CA ASP A 150 -6.29 -8.52 -9.79
C ASP A 150 -6.08 -7.57 -10.96
N LEU A 151 -5.02 -6.79 -10.89
CA LEU A 151 -4.57 -5.87 -11.94
C LEU A 151 -3.24 -6.33 -12.53
N GLY A 152 -2.93 -7.62 -12.43
CA GLY A 152 -1.68 -8.16 -12.93
C GLY A 152 -1.56 -8.07 -14.44
N GLU A 153 -0.34 -8.08 -14.93
CA GLU A 153 -0.02 -8.12 -16.36
C GLU A 153 -0.64 -7.00 -17.20
N LEU A 154 -0.83 -5.83 -16.60
CA LEU A 154 -1.22 -4.63 -17.34
C LEU A 154 0.02 -4.03 -17.99
N LYS A 155 0.51 -4.68 -19.05
CA LYS A 155 1.80 -4.37 -19.67
C LYS A 155 1.86 -3.04 -20.37
N LYS A 156 0.73 -2.39 -20.62
CA LYS A 156 0.64 -1.06 -21.22
C LYS A 156 0.46 0.05 -20.20
N LEU A 157 0.45 -0.32 -18.92
CA LEU A 157 0.21 0.64 -17.85
C LEU A 157 1.34 1.66 -17.78
N GLU A 158 0.99 2.94 -17.81
CA GLU A 158 1.94 4.06 -17.76
C GLU A 158 1.78 4.89 -16.50
N TYR A 159 0.58 4.91 -15.91
CA TYR A 159 0.28 5.82 -14.83
C TYR A 159 -0.79 5.28 -13.89
N ILE A 160 -0.56 5.41 -12.59
CA ILE A 160 -1.55 5.15 -11.54
C ILE A 160 -1.70 6.44 -10.73
N SER A 161 -2.91 7.00 -10.70
CA SER A 161 -3.19 8.23 -9.94
C SER A 161 -2.95 8.03 -8.45
N GLU A 162 -2.60 9.11 -7.76
CA GLU A 162 -2.47 9.11 -6.30
C GLU A 162 -3.73 8.60 -5.60
N GLY A 163 -4.91 8.96 -6.09
CA GLY A 163 -6.19 8.54 -5.54
C GLY A 163 -6.81 7.33 -6.18
N ALA A 164 -6.04 6.53 -6.94
CA ALA A 164 -6.58 5.41 -7.71
C ALA A 164 -7.33 4.38 -6.85
N PHE A 165 -6.83 4.14 -5.64
CA PHE A 165 -7.38 3.11 -4.75
C PHE A 165 -8.25 3.67 -3.63
N GLU A 166 -8.61 4.95 -3.71
CA GLU A 166 -9.51 5.56 -2.74
C GLU A 166 -10.85 4.84 -2.69
N GLY A 167 -11.34 4.59 -1.49
CA GLY A 167 -12.60 3.91 -1.25
C GLY A 167 -12.49 2.40 -1.04
N LEU A 168 -11.32 1.80 -1.26
CA LEU A 168 -11.13 0.36 -1.12
C LEU A 168 -10.67 -0.01 0.31
N ASP A 169 -11.44 0.40 1.30
CA ASP A 169 -11.07 0.19 2.72
C ASP A 169 -11.08 -1.28 3.14
N ASN A 170 -11.77 -2.12 2.40
CA ASN A 170 -11.93 -3.54 2.73
C ASN A 170 -11.04 -4.46 1.90
N LEU A 171 -10.26 -3.92 0.98
CA LEU A 171 -9.43 -4.73 0.09
C LEU A 171 -8.40 -5.52 0.90
N LYS A 172 -8.31 -6.83 0.64
CA LYS A 172 -7.39 -7.75 1.32
C LYS A 172 -6.27 -8.24 0.43
N TYR A 173 -6.50 -8.30 -0.87
CA TYR A 173 -5.51 -8.78 -1.83
C TYR A 173 -5.45 -7.84 -3.04
N LEU A 174 -4.26 -7.44 -3.42
CA LEU A 174 -4.01 -6.65 -4.63
C LEU A 174 -2.86 -7.28 -5.41
N ASN A 175 -3.10 -7.54 -6.69
CA ASN A 175 -2.07 -7.94 -7.61
C ASN A 175 -1.78 -6.81 -8.60
N LEU A 176 -0.53 -6.34 -8.60
CA LEU A 176 0.01 -5.38 -9.56
C LEU A 176 1.27 -5.95 -10.22
N GLY A 177 1.43 -7.26 -10.23
CA GLY A 177 2.60 -7.91 -10.82
C GLY A 177 2.65 -7.74 -12.33
N MET A 178 3.85 -7.62 -12.88
CA MET A 178 4.11 -7.58 -14.31
C MET A 178 3.41 -6.43 -15.04
N CYS A 179 3.46 -5.24 -14.43
CA CYS A 179 2.80 -4.05 -14.96
C CYS A 179 3.78 -2.99 -15.48
N ASN A 180 5.04 -3.32 -15.64
CA ASN A 180 6.09 -2.39 -16.10
C ASN A 180 6.21 -1.13 -15.23
N MET A 181 5.83 -1.20 -13.97
CA MET A 181 5.96 -0.07 -13.07
C MET A 181 7.41 0.19 -12.70
N ARG A 182 7.77 1.45 -12.52
CA ARG A 182 9.12 1.86 -12.14
C ARG A 182 9.21 2.35 -10.70
N GLN A 183 8.08 2.57 -10.07
CA GLN A 183 7.98 2.94 -8.65
C GLN A 183 6.69 2.38 -8.08
N VAL A 184 6.71 2.13 -6.79
CA VAL A 184 5.52 1.66 -6.08
C VAL A 184 4.50 2.79 -6.05
N PRO A 185 3.25 2.54 -6.47
CA PRO A 185 2.23 3.58 -6.45
C PRO A 185 1.78 3.88 -5.02
N ASN A 186 0.96 4.92 -4.87
CA ASN A 186 0.38 5.24 -3.56
C ASN A 186 -0.65 4.18 -3.16
N LEU A 187 -0.33 3.39 -2.15
CA LEU A 187 -1.19 2.32 -1.64
C LEU A 187 -1.80 2.69 -0.28
N SER A 188 -1.57 3.90 0.20
CA SER A 188 -2.00 4.31 1.54
C SER A 188 -3.51 4.22 1.79
N PRO A 189 -4.40 4.36 0.79
CA PRO A 189 -5.82 4.13 1.03
C PRO A 189 -6.19 2.70 1.41
N LEU A 190 -5.32 1.73 1.13
CA LEU A 190 -5.60 0.31 1.32
C LEU A 190 -5.28 -0.14 2.74
N VAL A 191 -5.97 0.46 3.71
CA VAL A 191 -5.66 0.28 5.14
C VAL A 191 -5.85 -1.15 5.64
N GLY A 192 -6.68 -1.94 4.98
CA GLY A 192 -6.93 -3.33 5.36
C GLY A 192 -6.18 -4.36 4.52
N LEU A 193 -5.30 -3.93 3.62
CA LEU A 193 -4.62 -4.84 2.70
C LEU A 193 -3.73 -5.83 3.45
N GLU A 194 -3.86 -7.11 3.13
CA GLU A 194 -3.11 -8.19 3.77
C GLU A 194 -2.11 -8.86 2.85
N GLU A 195 -2.35 -8.86 1.54
CA GLU A 195 -1.47 -9.50 0.56
C GLU A 195 -1.26 -8.59 -0.63
N LEU A 196 -0.01 -8.37 -1.00
CA LEU A 196 0.37 -7.49 -2.10
C LEU A 196 1.37 -8.17 -3.02
N GLU A 197 1.01 -8.31 -4.29
CA GLU A 197 1.88 -8.86 -5.33
C GLU A 197 2.40 -7.73 -6.21
N LEU A 198 3.71 -7.53 -6.21
CA LEU A 198 4.38 -6.51 -7.03
C LEU A 198 5.48 -7.10 -7.91
N SER A 199 5.56 -8.43 -8.01
CA SER A 199 6.67 -9.09 -8.74
C SER A 199 6.64 -8.76 -10.22
N GLY A 200 7.81 -8.83 -10.85
CA GLY A 200 7.92 -8.66 -12.30
C GLY A 200 7.83 -7.22 -12.79
N ASN A 201 7.99 -6.26 -11.90
CA ASN A 201 8.08 -4.85 -12.26
C ASN A 201 9.54 -4.42 -12.34
N HIS A 202 9.79 -3.12 -12.36
CA HIS A 202 11.14 -2.57 -12.38
C HIS A 202 11.29 -1.53 -11.29
N PHE A 203 11.70 -2.00 -10.12
CA PHE A 203 11.90 -1.14 -8.94
C PHE A 203 13.38 -1.16 -8.55
N PRO A 204 14.23 -0.37 -9.19
CA PRO A 204 15.66 -0.44 -8.85
C PRO A 204 15.94 -0.05 -7.41
N ARG A 205 15.07 0.75 -6.81
CA ARG A 205 15.26 1.26 -5.47
C ARG A 205 13.93 1.30 -4.71
N LEU A 206 13.90 0.73 -3.51
CA LEU A 206 12.76 0.87 -2.62
C LEU A 206 13.06 1.97 -1.60
N GLN A 207 12.25 3.01 -1.62
CA GLN A 207 12.45 4.22 -0.83
C GLN A 207 11.60 4.20 0.43
N PRO A 208 11.95 5.00 1.44
CA PRO A 208 11.07 5.22 2.58
C PRO A 208 9.71 5.75 2.12
N GLY A 209 8.66 5.25 2.75
CA GLY A 209 7.29 5.65 2.41
C GLY A 209 6.66 4.90 1.24
N ALA A 210 7.39 3.99 0.58
CA ALA A 210 6.84 3.21 -0.53
C ALA A 210 5.62 2.40 -0.11
N PHE A 211 5.59 1.94 1.13
CA PHE A 211 4.52 1.10 1.67
C PHE A 211 3.76 1.81 2.80
N ARG A 212 3.66 3.12 2.70
CA ARG A 212 2.98 3.93 3.73
C ARG A 212 1.55 3.45 3.95
N GLY A 213 1.18 3.31 5.21
CA GLY A 213 -0.16 2.95 5.62
C GLY A 213 -0.49 1.47 5.60
N LEU A 214 0.41 0.61 5.12
CA LEU A 214 0.12 -0.81 4.97
C LEU A 214 0.41 -1.60 6.26
N ARG A 215 -0.18 -1.17 7.36
CA ARG A 215 0.08 -1.78 8.67
C ARG A 215 -0.58 -3.14 8.87
N ALA A 216 -1.56 -3.48 8.05
CA ALA A 216 -2.22 -4.78 8.10
C ALA A 216 -1.58 -5.79 7.15
N LEU A 217 -0.59 -5.38 6.34
CA LEU A 217 0.01 -6.25 5.33
C LEU A 217 0.74 -7.41 5.98
N ARG A 218 0.42 -8.62 5.53
CA ARG A 218 1.01 -9.87 6.04
C ARG A 218 1.93 -10.52 5.03
N LYS A 219 1.69 -10.36 3.74
CA LYS A 219 2.50 -10.97 2.69
C LYS A 219 2.83 -9.95 1.62
N LEU A 220 4.10 -9.84 1.30
CA LEU A 220 4.60 -8.93 0.27
C LEU A 220 5.53 -9.72 -0.67
N TRP A 221 5.17 -9.74 -1.96
CA TRP A 221 5.97 -10.39 -2.99
C TRP A 221 6.49 -9.35 -3.97
N ILE A 222 7.81 -9.23 -4.05
CA ILE A 222 8.48 -8.36 -5.04
C ILE A 222 9.65 -9.13 -5.66
N MET A 223 9.31 -10.24 -6.32
CA MET A 223 10.32 -11.07 -6.99
C MET A 223 10.61 -10.50 -8.37
N SER A 224 11.79 -10.78 -8.90
CA SER A 224 12.15 -10.48 -10.29
C SER A 224 11.85 -9.03 -10.69
N SER A 225 12.12 -8.10 -9.81
CA SER A 225 11.82 -6.68 -10.02
C SER A 225 13.06 -5.80 -10.09
N GLN A 226 14.22 -6.39 -10.27
CA GLN A 226 15.51 -5.71 -10.47
C GLN A 226 15.89 -4.78 -9.31
N ILE A 227 15.45 -5.09 -8.10
CA ILE A 227 15.77 -4.29 -6.93
C ILE A 227 17.26 -4.42 -6.64
N SER A 228 17.97 -3.29 -6.62
CA SER A 228 19.38 -3.26 -6.26
C SER A 228 19.64 -2.56 -4.94
N LEU A 229 18.72 -1.75 -4.46
CA LEU A 229 18.88 -1.00 -3.22
C LEU A 229 17.56 -0.91 -2.47
N ILE A 230 17.59 -1.23 -1.18
CA ILE A 230 16.47 -1.00 -0.27
C ILE A 230 16.97 -0.04 0.81
N GLU A 231 16.30 1.10 0.95
CA GLU A 231 16.68 2.07 1.96
C GLU A 231 16.19 1.64 3.34
N ARG A 232 16.91 2.08 4.37
CA ARG A 232 16.73 1.58 5.74
C ARG A 232 15.29 1.65 6.25
N ASN A 233 14.59 2.72 5.91
CA ASN A 233 13.23 2.96 6.40
C ASN A 233 12.13 2.43 5.47
N ALA A 234 12.49 1.66 4.44
CA ALA A 234 11.54 1.25 3.42
C ALA A 234 10.37 0.41 3.97
N PHE A 235 10.63 -0.39 5.00
CA PHE A 235 9.65 -1.33 5.55
C PHE A 235 9.12 -0.94 6.94
N ASP A 236 9.38 0.28 7.39
CA ASP A 236 9.08 0.65 8.78
C ASP A 236 7.62 0.50 9.17
N GLU A 237 6.68 0.68 8.25
CA GLU A 237 5.27 0.58 8.56
C GLU A 237 4.67 -0.81 8.39
N LEU A 238 5.46 -1.77 7.91
CA LEU A 238 4.99 -3.13 7.65
C LEU A 238 5.00 -4.00 8.92
N THR A 239 4.39 -3.49 9.97
CA THR A 239 4.50 -4.08 11.31
C THR A 239 3.78 -5.42 11.48
N SER A 240 2.93 -5.80 10.54
CA SER A 240 2.22 -7.09 10.58
C SER A 240 2.77 -8.13 9.62
N LEU A 241 3.87 -7.81 8.92
CA LEU A 241 4.39 -8.65 7.85
C LEU A 241 4.90 -9.99 8.38
N VAL A 242 4.46 -11.08 7.74
CA VAL A 242 4.82 -12.46 8.06
C VAL A 242 5.70 -13.07 6.99
N GLU A 243 5.40 -12.80 5.74
CA GLU A 243 6.14 -13.31 4.58
C GLU A 243 6.62 -12.16 3.71
N LEU A 244 7.91 -12.18 3.37
CA LEU A 244 8.53 -11.19 2.48
C LEU A 244 9.34 -11.91 1.43
N ASN A 245 8.96 -11.78 0.16
CA ASN A 245 9.67 -12.43 -0.93
C ASN A 245 10.39 -11.39 -1.79
N LEU A 246 11.72 -11.37 -1.68
CA LEU A 246 12.62 -10.51 -2.44
C LEU A 246 13.53 -11.34 -3.35
N ALA A 247 13.15 -12.58 -3.66
CA ALA A 247 13.96 -13.47 -4.47
C ALA A 247 14.12 -12.96 -5.90
N HIS A 248 15.19 -13.39 -6.55
CA HIS A 248 15.47 -13.07 -7.97
C HIS A 248 15.53 -11.55 -8.24
N ASN A 249 16.23 -10.84 -7.39
CA ASN A 249 16.52 -9.42 -7.59
C ASN A 249 18.03 -9.21 -7.76
N ASN A 250 18.48 -7.97 -7.64
CA ASN A 250 19.89 -7.59 -7.78
C ASN A 250 20.48 -7.09 -6.47
N LEU A 251 19.99 -7.57 -5.35
CA LEU A 251 20.43 -7.14 -4.04
C LEU A 251 21.82 -7.69 -3.73
N THR A 252 22.73 -6.81 -3.34
CA THR A 252 24.06 -7.20 -2.86
C THR A 252 24.17 -7.09 -1.35
N SER A 253 23.41 -6.21 -0.73
CA SER A 253 23.38 -6.00 0.71
C SER A 253 22.06 -5.38 1.13
N LEU A 254 21.78 -5.43 2.42
CA LEU A 254 20.62 -4.80 3.03
C LEU A 254 21.09 -3.90 4.18
N PRO A 255 20.42 -2.75 4.40
CA PRO A 255 20.78 -1.87 5.52
C PRO A 255 20.66 -2.59 6.85
N HIS A 256 21.58 -2.26 7.76
CA HIS A 256 21.53 -2.80 9.11
C HIS A 256 20.18 -2.47 9.77
N ASP A 257 19.62 -3.41 10.47
CA ASP A 257 18.33 -3.28 11.18
C ASP A 257 17.12 -3.07 10.27
N LEU A 258 17.23 -3.35 8.98
CA LEU A 258 16.12 -3.21 8.04
C LEU A 258 14.87 -3.97 8.52
N PHE A 259 15.06 -5.15 9.10
CA PHE A 259 13.98 -6.02 9.54
C PHE A 259 13.53 -5.78 10.99
N ALA A 260 14.12 -4.82 11.67
CA ALA A 260 13.78 -4.55 13.07
C ALA A 260 12.28 -4.25 13.29
N PRO A 261 11.57 -3.51 12.39
CA PRO A 261 10.15 -3.29 12.56
C PRO A 261 9.30 -4.53 12.29
N LEU A 262 9.86 -5.53 11.63
CA LEU A 262 9.12 -6.69 11.14
C LEU A 262 9.11 -7.80 12.19
N ARG A 263 8.42 -7.57 13.28
CA ARG A 263 8.44 -8.47 14.46
C ARG A 263 7.79 -9.83 14.21
N PHE A 264 6.93 -9.95 13.22
CA PHE A 264 6.22 -11.18 12.91
C PHE A 264 6.79 -11.90 11.70
N LEU A 265 7.86 -11.36 11.09
CA LEU A 265 8.44 -11.95 9.89
C LEU A 265 9.09 -13.29 10.22
N VAL A 266 8.57 -14.37 9.61
CA VAL A 266 9.07 -15.73 9.76
C VAL A 266 9.40 -16.40 8.44
N GLU A 267 8.97 -15.83 7.33
CA GLU A 267 9.19 -16.37 5.99
C GLU A 267 9.83 -15.33 5.06
N PRO A 268 11.11 -15.01 5.22
CA PRO A 268 11.83 -14.25 4.20
C PRO A 268 12.28 -15.17 3.07
N HIS A 269 12.23 -14.66 1.85
CA HIS A 269 12.78 -15.32 0.66
C HIS A 269 13.75 -14.36 0.01
N LEU A 270 15.05 -14.68 0.10
CA LEU A 270 16.13 -13.80 -0.33
C LEU A 270 17.06 -14.48 -1.35
N HIS A 271 16.70 -15.66 -1.82
CA HIS A 271 17.53 -16.44 -2.73
C HIS A 271 17.60 -15.80 -4.12
N HIS A 272 18.60 -16.19 -4.88
CA HIS A 272 18.85 -15.66 -6.23
C HIS A 272 19.07 -14.14 -6.25
N ASN A 273 19.83 -13.67 -5.27
CA ASN A 273 20.39 -12.33 -5.27
C ASN A 273 21.92 -12.43 -5.22
N PRO A 274 22.64 -11.49 -5.82
CA PRO A 274 24.12 -11.53 -5.83
C PRO A 274 24.71 -10.99 -4.53
N TRP A 275 24.50 -11.68 -3.42
CA TRP A 275 24.91 -11.21 -2.09
C TRP A 275 26.41 -10.99 -2.00
N ALA A 276 26.79 -9.83 -1.46
CA ALA A 276 28.17 -9.54 -1.07
C ALA A 276 28.33 -9.94 0.40
N CYS A 277 29.00 -11.05 0.63
CA CYS A 277 29.12 -11.63 1.96
C CYS A 277 30.36 -11.15 2.70
N GLY A 278 30.53 -9.84 2.74
CA GLY A 278 31.53 -9.19 3.57
C GLY A 278 30.98 -8.84 4.95
N CYS A 279 31.65 -7.89 5.60
CA CYS A 279 31.27 -7.49 6.95
C CYS A 279 29.86 -6.92 7.04
N ASP A 280 29.36 -6.30 5.98
CA ASP A 280 28.03 -5.72 5.96
C ASP A 280 26.92 -6.79 5.94
N ALA A 281 27.26 -8.03 5.63
CA ALA A 281 26.29 -9.13 5.64
C ALA A 281 26.18 -9.82 7.00
N LEU A 282 27.04 -9.52 7.95
CA LEU A 282 27.07 -10.23 9.24
C LEU A 282 25.78 -10.06 10.02
N TRP A 283 25.22 -8.86 10.05
CA TRP A 283 23.97 -8.63 10.77
C TRP A 283 22.82 -9.46 10.17
N LEU A 284 22.77 -9.54 8.84
CA LEU A 284 21.71 -10.26 8.14
C LEU A 284 21.83 -11.76 8.39
N ALA A 285 23.04 -12.31 8.28
CA ALA A 285 23.28 -13.72 8.54
C ALA A 285 22.90 -14.07 9.99
N ALA A 286 23.31 -13.25 10.94
CA ALA A 286 22.97 -13.46 12.36
C ALA A 286 21.46 -13.37 12.60
N TRP A 287 20.82 -12.36 12.02
CA TRP A 287 19.38 -12.19 12.16
C TRP A 287 18.63 -13.40 11.60
N LEU A 288 19.04 -13.88 10.43
CA LEU A 288 18.40 -15.03 9.78
C LEU A 288 18.55 -16.31 10.63
N ARG A 289 19.76 -16.52 11.19
CA ARG A 289 19.98 -17.71 12.04
C ARG A 289 19.11 -17.70 13.30
N GLU A 290 18.89 -16.52 13.86
CA GLU A 290 18.11 -16.39 15.09
C GLU A 290 16.59 -16.41 14.86
N SER A 291 16.14 -15.85 13.74
CA SER A 291 14.72 -15.56 13.52
C SER A 291 14.02 -16.59 12.65
N ILE A 292 14.77 -17.38 11.88
CA ILE A 292 14.21 -18.29 10.88
C ILE A 292 14.48 -19.74 11.27
N PRO A 293 13.52 -20.65 11.08
CA PRO A 293 13.72 -22.05 11.38
C PRO A 293 14.91 -22.65 10.62
N SER A 294 15.64 -23.51 11.30
CA SER A 294 16.95 -24.01 10.86
C SER A 294 16.98 -24.76 9.54
N ASN A 295 15.86 -25.02 8.94
CA ASN A 295 15.76 -25.82 7.74
C ASN A 295 15.44 -25.04 6.49
N SER A 296 15.63 -23.75 6.54
CA SER A 296 15.16 -22.84 5.50
C SER A 296 16.18 -22.71 4.38
N SER A 297 15.78 -22.98 3.16
CA SER A 297 16.52 -22.63 1.96
C SER A 297 16.22 -21.21 1.49
N CYS A 298 15.84 -20.32 2.42
CA CYS A 298 15.27 -19.02 2.15
C CYS A 298 16.19 -18.09 1.37
N CYS A 299 17.52 -18.21 1.58
CA CYS A 299 18.31 -16.98 1.57
C CYS A 299 19.41 -17.00 0.50
N GLY A 300 19.69 -18.12 -0.08
CA GLY A 300 20.60 -18.23 -1.21
C GLY A 300 22.07 -18.16 -0.83
N ARG A 301 22.88 -17.85 -1.82
CA ARG A 301 24.34 -18.00 -1.75
C ARG A 301 25.04 -16.67 -1.95
N CYS A 302 26.26 -16.63 -1.47
CA CYS A 302 27.16 -15.48 -1.68
C CYS A 302 27.63 -15.44 -3.13
N HIS A 303 27.73 -14.23 -3.67
CA HIS A 303 28.29 -13.95 -4.99
C HIS A 303 29.70 -13.37 -4.88
N ALA A 304 29.96 -12.62 -3.83
CA ALA A 304 31.25 -11.95 -3.56
C ALA A 304 31.50 -11.95 -2.05
N PRO A 305 32.74 -11.77 -1.59
CA PRO A 305 34.00 -11.77 -2.35
C PRO A 305 34.29 -13.15 -2.95
N PRO A 306 35.29 -13.26 -3.86
CA PRO A 306 35.59 -14.54 -4.50
C PRO A 306 35.82 -15.70 -3.55
N ALA A 307 36.43 -15.46 -2.41
CA ALA A 307 36.68 -16.47 -1.39
C ALA A 307 35.40 -17.03 -0.76
N MET A 308 34.30 -16.27 -0.80
CA MET A 308 33.02 -16.65 -0.20
C MET A 308 32.03 -17.16 -1.24
N ARG A 309 32.36 -17.05 -2.51
CA ARG A 309 31.43 -17.37 -3.60
C ARG A 309 30.89 -18.79 -3.50
N GLY A 310 29.59 -18.94 -3.61
CA GLY A 310 28.91 -20.21 -3.52
C GLY A 310 28.57 -20.67 -2.12
N ARG A 311 29.09 -20.03 -1.09
CA ARG A 311 28.73 -20.32 0.29
C ARG A 311 27.32 -19.81 0.58
N PHE A 312 26.63 -20.44 1.50
CA PHE A 312 25.30 -19.97 1.90
C PHE A 312 25.39 -18.67 2.69
N LEU A 313 24.48 -17.76 2.42
CA LEU A 313 24.39 -16.49 3.17
C LEU A 313 24.27 -16.73 4.67
N LEU A 314 23.51 -17.74 5.07
CA LEU A 314 23.32 -18.12 6.48
C LEU A 314 24.61 -18.51 7.21
N GLU A 315 25.64 -18.91 6.46
CA GLU A 315 26.90 -19.39 7.03
C GLU A 315 27.94 -18.28 7.22
N VAL A 316 27.62 -17.05 6.85
CA VAL A 316 28.54 -15.94 6.98
C VAL A 316 28.80 -15.68 8.45
N ASP A 317 30.07 -15.72 8.83
CA ASP A 317 30.52 -15.66 10.21
C ASP A 317 31.67 -14.69 10.36
N ARG A 318 31.69 -13.99 11.49
CA ARG A 318 32.74 -13.05 11.85
C ARG A 318 34.13 -13.67 11.84
N ALA A 319 34.25 -14.96 12.18
CA ALA A 319 35.53 -15.64 12.27
C ALA A 319 36.30 -15.64 10.94
N ALA A 320 35.57 -15.62 9.82
CA ALA A 320 36.16 -15.66 8.49
C ALA A 320 36.43 -14.28 7.91
N LEU A 321 36.09 -13.20 8.62
CA LEU A 321 36.14 -11.83 8.11
C LEU A 321 36.91 -10.92 9.04
N ARG A 322 37.62 -9.96 8.44
CA ARG A 322 38.27 -8.87 9.20
C ARG A 322 37.43 -7.64 8.99
N CYS A 323 36.76 -7.21 10.03
CA CYS A 323 35.82 -6.09 9.96
C CYS A 323 36.34 -4.92 10.77
N SER A 324 36.07 -3.71 10.30
CA SER A 324 36.41 -2.46 10.99
C SER A 324 35.17 -1.87 11.62
N ALA A 325 35.35 -1.22 12.77
CA ALA A 325 34.31 -0.45 13.40
C ALA A 325 33.84 0.68 12.45
N PRO A 326 32.57 1.09 12.50
CA PRO A 326 32.11 2.18 11.66
C PRO A 326 32.79 3.49 12.07
N PHE A 327 32.94 4.40 11.12
CA PHE A 327 33.35 5.75 11.41
C PHE A 327 32.25 6.72 11.00
N LEU A 328 32.21 7.88 11.65
CA LEU A 328 31.20 8.88 11.38
C LEU A 328 31.73 9.84 10.32
N ALA A 329 31.21 9.69 9.08
CA ALA A 329 31.62 10.53 7.96
C ALA A 329 31.06 11.95 8.10
N ASP A 330 29.90 12.08 8.75
CA ASP A 330 29.26 13.36 8.93
C ASP A 330 28.62 13.36 10.34
N PRO A 331 29.41 13.67 11.37
CA PRO A 331 28.92 13.66 12.75
C PRO A 331 27.97 14.83 13.02
N PRO A 332 27.14 14.73 14.07
CA PRO A 332 26.26 15.83 14.42
C PRO A 332 27.04 17.04 14.93
N ALA A 333 26.47 18.21 14.73
CA ALA A 333 27.00 19.47 15.21
C ALA A 333 25.99 20.18 16.10
N ASP A 334 26.51 20.94 17.07
CA ASP A 334 25.65 21.72 17.95
C ASP A 334 24.72 22.64 17.12
N LEU A 335 23.51 22.80 17.58
CA LEU A 335 22.48 23.55 16.86
C LEU A 335 21.73 24.45 17.83
N ASN A 336 21.64 25.74 17.47
CA ASN A 336 20.77 26.70 18.14
C ASN A 336 19.59 26.99 17.20
N ILE A 337 18.38 26.82 17.68
CA ILE A 337 17.19 26.94 16.84
C ILE A 337 16.02 27.47 17.65
N SER A 338 15.11 28.19 17.00
CA SER A 338 13.90 28.69 17.63
C SER A 338 12.83 27.62 17.70
N GLU A 339 12.02 27.68 18.76
CA GLU A 339 10.92 26.78 18.96
C GLU A 339 9.95 26.82 17.76
N GLY A 340 9.40 25.67 17.40
CA GLY A 340 8.43 25.54 16.30
C GLY A 340 9.04 25.25 14.94
N ARG A 341 10.35 25.38 14.78
CA ARG A 341 11.03 25.12 13.50
C ARG A 341 11.42 23.64 13.39
N GLY A 342 11.58 23.18 12.15
CA GLY A 342 12.13 21.87 11.88
C GLY A 342 13.65 21.87 12.11
N ALA A 343 14.18 20.75 12.56
CA ALA A 343 15.62 20.59 12.81
C ALA A 343 16.10 19.21 12.40
N SER A 344 17.40 19.10 12.11
CA SER A 344 18.05 17.83 11.78
C SER A 344 19.41 17.77 12.43
N LEU A 345 19.71 16.63 13.06
CA LEU A 345 21.07 16.31 13.53
C LEU A 345 21.57 15.15 12.68
N ARG A 346 22.70 15.37 12.01
CA ARG A 346 23.25 14.38 11.08
C ARG A 346 24.07 13.33 11.79
N CYS A 347 24.09 12.13 11.24
CA CYS A 347 24.97 11.06 11.69
C CYS A 347 25.15 10.05 10.57
N ARG A 348 25.92 10.43 9.55
CA ARG A 348 26.21 9.50 8.45
C ARG A 348 27.43 8.68 8.76
N THR A 349 27.32 7.38 8.45
CA THR A 349 28.42 6.44 8.56
C THR A 349 28.84 6.01 7.16
N GLY A 350 30.11 5.60 7.04
CA GLY A 350 30.61 5.11 5.76
C GLY A 350 30.22 3.68 5.44
N ALA A 351 29.50 3.00 6.32
CA ALA A 351 29.14 1.59 6.17
C ALA A 351 27.68 1.39 6.56
N MET A 352 27.17 0.19 6.27
CA MET A 352 25.78 -0.15 6.59
C MET A 352 25.62 -0.52 8.07
N ALA A 353 26.09 0.37 8.93
CA ALA A 353 26.03 0.19 10.38
C ALA A 353 24.64 0.54 10.91
N SER A 354 24.29 -0.01 12.07
CA SER A 354 23.11 0.44 12.79
C SER A 354 23.35 1.85 13.32
N VAL A 355 22.33 2.69 13.28
CA VAL A 355 22.40 4.04 13.82
C VAL A 355 21.27 4.21 14.83
N ARG A 356 21.65 4.60 16.06
CA ARG A 356 20.69 4.88 17.12
C ARG A 356 21.02 6.23 17.74
N TRP A 357 20.02 6.86 18.30
CA TRP A 357 20.20 8.14 18.97
C TRP A 357 19.80 8.02 20.43
N LEU A 358 20.72 8.39 21.32
CA LEU A 358 20.44 8.54 22.74
C LEU A 358 19.94 9.96 22.98
N LEU A 359 18.73 10.08 23.49
CA LEU A 359 18.08 11.36 23.76
C LEU A 359 18.47 11.86 25.16
N PRO A 360 18.27 13.18 25.44
CA PRO A 360 18.56 13.74 26.75
C PRO A 360 17.83 13.08 27.91
N ASP A 361 16.65 12.50 27.67
CA ASP A 361 15.87 11.79 28.69
C ASP A 361 16.30 10.34 28.90
N GLY A 362 17.32 9.88 28.19
CA GLY A 362 17.82 8.52 28.30
C GLY A 362 17.17 7.51 27.36
N GLU A 363 16.16 7.90 26.61
CA GLU A 363 15.54 7.04 25.61
C GLU A 363 16.46 6.85 24.40
N VAL A 364 16.43 5.65 23.81
CA VAL A 364 17.21 5.33 22.61
C VAL A 364 16.24 5.14 21.43
N LEU A 365 16.46 5.92 20.37
CA LEU A 365 15.66 5.84 19.16
C LEU A 365 16.41 5.16 18.04
N SER A 366 15.72 4.35 17.25
CA SER A 366 16.20 3.78 15.99
C SER A 366 15.18 4.11 14.89
N HIS A 367 15.47 3.69 13.66
CA HIS A 367 14.53 3.89 12.56
C HIS A 367 13.18 3.18 12.79
N ALA A 368 13.17 2.16 13.65
CA ALA A 368 11.96 1.41 13.98
C ALA A 368 11.15 2.02 15.12
N SER A 369 11.68 3.06 15.76
CA SER A 369 11.02 3.67 16.92
C SER A 369 9.88 4.59 16.49
N ALA A 370 8.75 4.49 17.17
CA ALA A 370 7.63 5.40 16.96
C ALA A 370 7.64 6.45 18.06
N ARG A 371 7.93 7.69 17.71
CA ARG A 371 7.87 8.81 18.64
C ARG A 371 7.36 10.06 17.94
N PRO A 372 6.41 10.80 18.53
CA PRO A 372 5.90 12.02 17.92
C PRO A 372 7.01 13.03 17.68
N ARG A 373 6.99 13.67 16.52
CA ARG A 373 7.88 14.75 16.10
C ARG A 373 9.32 14.34 15.79
N LEU A 374 9.77 13.15 16.22
CA LEU A 374 11.15 12.70 15.99
C LEU A 374 11.16 11.44 15.15
N ALA A 375 12.09 11.37 14.20
CA ALA A 375 12.30 10.17 13.40
C ALA A 375 13.78 10.03 13.05
N VAL A 376 14.28 8.80 13.06
CA VAL A 376 15.60 8.48 12.55
C VAL A 376 15.47 8.08 11.10
N LEU A 377 16.07 8.87 10.21
CA LEU A 377 15.96 8.67 8.77
C LEU A 377 16.93 7.58 8.29
N HIS A 378 16.75 7.16 7.04
CA HIS A 378 17.54 6.07 6.46
C HIS A 378 19.03 6.36 6.44
N ASP A 379 19.45 7.62 6.38
CA ASP A 379 20.85 8.03 6.39
C ASP A 379 21.42 8.23 7.81
N GLY A 380 20.63 7.96 8.84
CA GLY A 380 21.02 8.12 10.24
C GLY A 380 20.66 9.47 10.83
N THR A 381 20.13 10.39 10.06
CA THR A 381 19.75 11.71 10.55
C THR A 381 18.60 11.62 11.55
N LEU A 382 18.75 12.31 12.69
CA LEU A 382 17.63 12.52 13.62
C LEU A 382 16.87 13.75 13.17
N ASN A 383 15.64 13.58 12.75
CA ASN A 383 14.81 14.62 12.19
C ASN A 383 13.69 15.01 13.14
N PHE A 384 13.58 16.32 13.41
CA PHE A 384 12.47 16.89 14.18
C PHE A 384 11.54 17.58 13.21
N SER A 385 10.27 17.20 13.22
CA SER A 385 9.26 17.91 12.42
C SER A 385 9.10 19.36 12.88
N HIS A 386 9.16 19.56 14.20
CA HIS A 386 9.26 20.87 14.84
C HIS A 386 9.84 20.68 16.24
N VAL A 387 10.67 21.61 16.69
CA VAL A 387 11.29 21.52 18.00
C VAL A 387 10.49 22.25 19.06
N LEU A 388 10.55 21.74 20.28
CA LEU A 388 10.00 22.39 21.46
C LEU A 388 11.13 22.74 22.44
N ALA A 389 10.90 23.69 23.34
CA ALA A 389 11.91 24.07 24.33
C ALA A 389 12.38 22.88 25.18
N ALA A 390 11.47 21.94 25.43
CA ALA A 390 11.78 20.72 26.19
C ALA A 390 12.73 19.77 25.45
N ASP A 391 12.96 19.97 24.17
CA ASP A 391 13.90 19.16 23.40
C ASP A 391 15.35 19.54 23.62
N THR A 392 15.62 20.64 24.31
CA THR A 392 16.97 21.11 24.60
C THR A 392 17.76 20.05 25.37
N GLY A 393 18.96 19.75 24.92
CA GLY A 393 19.82 18.82 25.61
C GLY A 393 20.88 18.19 24.71
N LEU A 394 21.57 17.22 25.26
CA LEU A 394 22.63 16.50 24.55
C LEU A 394 22.06 15.27 23.86
N TYR A 395 22.33 15.19 22.56
CA TYR A 395 21.93 14.07 21.72
C TYR A 395 23.16 13.32 21.27
N THR A 396 23.19 12.01 21.45
CA THR A 396 24.32 11.18 21.10
C THR A 396 23.94 10.21 20.00
N CYS A 397 24.65 10.27 18.89
CA CYS A 397 24.53 9.29 17.82
C CYS A 397 25.44 8.11 18.10
N MET A 398 24.92 6.90 18.00
CA MET A 398 25.64 5.66 18.21
C MET A 398 25.57 4.81 16.96
N ALA A 399 26.70 4.67 16.27
CA ALA A 399 26.81 3.79 15.11
C ALA A 399 27.53 2.52 15.53
N ALA A 400 27.00 1.36 15.13
CA ALA A 400 27.59 0.09 15.50
C ALA A 400 27.53 -0.92 14.37
N ASN A 401 28.54 -1.78 14.29
CA ASN A 401 28.55 -2.96 13.45
C ASN A 401 29.17 -4.11 14.24
N ALA A 402 29.42 -5.25 13.57
CA ALA A 402 29.98 -6.43 14.24
C ALA A 402 31.40 -6.21 14.78
N ALA A 403 32.12 -5.21 14.29
CA ALA A 403 33.51 -4.95 14.69
C ALA A 403 33.65 -3.92 15.81
N GLY A 404 32.59 -3.13 16.06
CA GLY A 404 32.67 -2.11 17.10
C GLY A 404 31.64 -1.01 16.90
N SER A 405 31.88 0.10 17.59
CA SER A 405 30.95 1.24 17.58
C SER A 405 31.73 2.57 17.54
N ALA A 406 31.03 3.61 17.10
CA ALA A 406 31.47 4.97 17.12
C ALA A 406 30.36 5.87 17.60
N ASN A 407 30.66 6.81 18.48
CA ASN A 407 29.67 7.71 19.06
C ASN A 407 30.05 9.15 18.82
N ALA A 408 29.10 10.03 18.65
CA ALA A 408 29.33 11.46 18.60
C ALA A 408 28.11 12.17 19.19
N SER A 409 28.34 13.26 19.88
CA SER A 409 27.32 14.02 20.57
C SER A 409 27.23 15.43 20.04
N ALA A 410 26.01 15.98 20.09
CA ALA A 410 25.75 17.38 19.76
C ALA A 410 24.72 17.94 20.72
N TYR A 411 24.84 19.20 21.04
CA TYR A 411 23.90 19.90 21.91
C TYR A 411 22.88 20.66 21.09
N LEU A 412 21.61 20.39 21.34
CA LEU A 412 20.50 21.12 20.74
C LEU A 412 20.01 22.14 21.75
N ASN A 413 20.06 23.40 21.39
CA ASN A 413 19.55 24.48 22.21
C ASN A 413 18.32 25.09 21.51
N VAL A 414 17.15 24.89 22.08
CA VAL A 414 15.90 25.41 21.55
C VAL A 414 15.50 26.61 22.37
N SER A 415 15.53 27.80 21.75
CA SER A 415 15.10 29.02 22.40
C SER A 415 13.60 29.20 22.24
N ALA A 416 12.97 29.77 23.26
CA ALA A 416 11.56 30.08 23.20
C ALA A 416 11.31 31.05 22.05
N SER A 417 10.20 30.84 21.35
CA SER A 417 9.79 31.70 20.28
C SER A 417 9.44 33.07 20.85
N GLU A 418 10.16 34.11 20.40
CA GLU A 418 9.80 35.47 20.78
C GLU A 418 8.66 35.91 19.89
N LEU A 419 7.57 36.26 20.54
CA LEU A 419 6.43 36.75 19.81
C LEU A 419 6.68 38.21 19.44
N ASP A 420 6.57 38.50 18.16
CA ASP A 420 6.52 39.90 17.73
C ASP A 420 5.28 40.53 18.36
N ALA A 421 5.51 41.56 19.16
CA ALA A 421 4.40 42.21 19.87
C ALA A 421 3.31 42.72 18.92
N SER A 422 3.69 43.21 17.76
CA SER A 422 2.71 43.70 16.80
C SER A 422 1.91 42.55 16.18
N ALA A 423 2.55 41.45 15.85
CA ALA A 423 1.85 40.28 15.33
C ALA A 423 0.93 39.68 16.38
N TYR A 424 1.39 39.64 17.61
CA TYR A 424 0.59 39.09 18.69
C TYR A 424 -0.63 40.00 18.99
N SER A 425 -0.44 41.30 19.01
CA SER A 425 -1.55 42.21 19.18
C SER A 425 -2.58 42.07 18.07
N PHE A 426 -2.11 41.91 16.87
CA PHE A 426 -2.99 41.67 15.74
C PHE A 426 -3.82 40.42 15.94
N PHE A 427 -3.18 39.34 16.40
CA PHE A 427 -3.88 38.11 16.63
C PHE A 427 -5.00 38.28 17.68
N THR A 428 -4.72 38.92 18.77
CA THR A 428 -5.70 39.08 19.83
C THR A 428 -6.89 39.92 19.42
N THR A 429 -6.71 40.84 18.50
CA THR A 429 -7.83 41.61 18.00
C THR A 429 -8.71 40.84 17.05
N VAL A 430 -8.13 39.82 16.45
CA VAL A 430 -8.89 39.01 15.52
C VAL A 430 -9.78 38.00 16.19
N THR A 431 -9.49 37.64 17.37
CA THR A 431 -10.13 36.58 17.89
C THR A 431 -11.44 36.53 17.91
N VAL A 432 -11.86 36.13 17.76
CA VAL A 432 -12.97 35.92 17.82
C VAL A 432 -13.81 35.96 16.91
N GLU A 433 -13.86 36.38 16.31
CA GLU A 433 -14.69 36.41 15.47
C GLU A 433 -14.69 35.69 14.52
N THR A 434 -14.31 35.36 14.22
CA THR A 434 -14.34 34.80 13.19
C THR A 434 -14.79 33.64 13.09
N THR A 435 -15.14 33.50 13.57
CA THR A 435 -15.49 32.43 13.41
C THR A 435 -16.63 32.19 12.93
N GLU A 436 -17.30 32.65 12.82
CA GLU A 436 -18.30 32.38 12.32
C GLU A 436 -18.60 32.37 11.24
N ALA A 437 -18.72 32.38 10.89
CA ALA A 437 -19.15 32.47 9.95
C ALA A 437 -19.63 31.86 9.13
N ALA A 438 -19.88 32.00 8.87
CA ALA A 438 -20.42 31.65 8.08
C ALA A 438 -20.99 30.81 7.74
N PRO A 439 -21.59 30.72 7.78
CA PRO A 439 -22.01 29.72 7.49
C PRO A 439 -22.53 29.38 6.37
N ASP A 440 -23.01 29.78 6.17
CA ASP A 440 -23.45 29.28 5.17
C ASP A 440 -22.95 29.33 4.10
N ASP A 441 -22.57 29.63 4.18
CA ASP A 441 -22.06 29.41 3.25
C ASP A 441 -21.25 28.69 3.09
N ALA A 442 -21.57 29.00 3.91
CA ALA A 442 -21.01 28.48 3.72
C ALA A 442 -20.75 27.63 3.41
N ALA A 443 -21.07 28.02 3.63
CA ALA A 443 -20.83 27.51 3.22
C ALA A 443 -20.15 27.22 2.74
N ALA A 444 -20.22 27.88 3.01
CA ALA A 444 -19.48 27.75 2.56
C ALA A 444 -18.64 27.36 2.63
N VAL A 445 -18.74 27.81 2.95
CA VAL A 445 -17.83 27.61 2.92
C VAL A 445 -17.06 26.91 3.11
N GLY A 446 -17.20 27.20 3.26
CA GLY A 446 -16.27 27.01 3.32
C GLY A 446 -15.59 26.63 3.40
N PRO A 447 -15.70 27.02 3.44
CA PRO A 447 -14.87 27.01 3.42
C PRO A 447 -14.33 26.90 3.33
N LYS A 448 -14.52 27.55 3.44
CA LYS A 448 -13.96 27.89 3.36
C LYS A 448 -13.17 27.61 3.49
N ARG A 449 -13.32 28.29 3.44
CA ARG A 449 -12.58 28.46 3.55
C ARG A 449 -11.88 28.07 3.63
N ALA A 450 -12.23 28.92 3.89
CA ALA A 450 -11.37 29.10 4.13
C ALA A 450 -10.87 29.06 4.28
N LYS A 451 -11.01 29.93 4.11
CA LYS A 451 -10.41 30.34 4.31
C LYS A 451 -9.75 29.99 4.69
N PRO A 452 -10.06 31.10 4.89
CA PRO A 452 -9.22 31.27 5.34
C PRO A 452 -8.74 31.04 5.74
N THR A 453 -8.90 31.79 5.97
CA THR A 453 -8.14 31.95 6.39
C THR A 453 -7.61 31.54 6.79
N PRO A 454 -7.71 31.77 7.11
CA PRO A 454 -7.04 31.61 7.54
C PRO A 454 -6.67 30.85 7.94
N PHE A 455 -6.96 31.81 8.21
CA PHE A 455 -6.32 31.42 8.67
C PHE A 455 -6.24 30.59 9.03
N THR A 456 -6.61 31.34 9.31
CA THR A 456 -6.30 30.95 9.73
C THR A 456 -6.13 30.08 10.17
N ALA A 457 -6.54 30.96 10.69
CA ALA A 457 -6.23 30.69 11.15
C ALA A 457 -6.38 30.04 11.65
N PRO A 458 -6.30 29.82 11.77
CA PRO A 458 -6.31 29.48 12.20
C PRO A 458 -6.66 28.92 12.41
N THR A 459 -7.06 29.96 12.39
CA THR A 459 -7.20 29.72 12.48
C THR A 459 -7.47 29.12 12.60
N ALA A 460 -7.73 29.55 12.81
CA ALA A 460 -7.62 29.50 12.92
C ALA A 460 -7.91 29.11 12.97
N TYR A 461 -8.18 29.55 13.03
CA TYR A 461 -8.09 29.70 12.99
C TYR A 461 -8.55 29.32 13.14
N ARG A 462 -8.56 29.35 13.38
CA ARG A 462 -8.73 29.83 13.64
C ARG A 462 -9.16 29.70 14.21
N PRO A 463 -9.47 30.22 14.27
CA PRO A 463 -9.62 30.48 14.77
C PRO A 463 -10.02 30.44 15.17
N ALA A 464 -10.19 31.25 15.34
CA ALA A 464 -10.22 31.54 15.55
C ALA A 464 -10.56 31.34 16.01
N TYR A 465 -10.71 31.83 16.17
CA TYR A 465 -10.56 32.04 16.40
C TYR A 465 -10.91 31.91 17.00
N THR A 466 -10.89 32.47 17.21
CA THR A 466 -10.93 32.86 17.70
C THR A 466 -10.77 32.73 18.33
N ALA A 467 -10.48 33.51 18.56
CA ALA A 467 -10.17 33.83 18.95
C ALA A 467 -10.15 33.58 19.65
N THR A 468 -10.07 34.07 19.81
CA THR A 468 -9.79 34.19 20.35
C THR A 468 -9.19 33.92 20.85
N ALA A 469 -8.87 34.09 20.93
CA ALA A 469 -8.00 34.11 21.11
C ALA A 469 -7.45 33.19 21.23
N THR A 470 -7.16 32.97 21.29
CA THR A 470 -6.53 32.29 21.08
C THR A 470 -5.67 31.90 20.67
N GLY A 471 -5.42 31.73 20.44
CA GLY A 471 -4.30 31.34 19.74
C GLY A 471 -3.50 32.34 19.21
N LEU A 472 -2.39 32.23 19.10
CA LEU A 472 -1.58 33.01 18.49
C LEU A 472 -1.55 32.70 17.10
N ILE A 473 -1.82 33.51 16.31
CA ILE A 473 -1.59 33.37 14.93
C ILE A 473 -0.52 34.28 14.65
N PRO A 474 0.45 33.86 14.11
CA PRO A 474 1.40 34.75 13.65
C PRO A 474 0.62 35.65 12.76
N GLY A 475 0.55 36.76 13.07
CA GLY A 475 -0.03 37.69 12.22
C GLY A 475 0.42 37.35 10.85
N PRO A 476 -0.35 37.60 9.96
CA PRO A 476 -0.10 37.24 8.62
C PRO A 476 1.20 37.65 8.29
N ALA A 477 1.86 37.73 9.18
CA ALA A 477 3.13 37.99 8.95
C ALA A 477 3.10 38.74 7.77
N ALA A 478 2.42 39.33 7.76
CA ALA A 478 2.33 40.04 6.56
C ALA A 478 3.12 39.48 5.73
#